data_7bdc01bc683d53e515bbdbf2966dc004
#
_entry.id   7bdc01bc683d53e515bbdbf2966dc004
#
_cell.length_a   1.000
_cell.length_b   1.000
_cell.length_c   1.000
_cell.angle_alpha   90.00
_cell.angle_beta   90.00
_cell.angle_gamma   90.00
#
_symmetry.space_group_name_H-M   'P 1'
#
loop_
_entity.id
_entity.type
_entity.pdbx_description
1 polymer ?
#
loop_
_entity_poly.entity_id
_entity_poly.type
_entity_poly.pdbx_seq_one_letter_code
_entity_poly.pdbx_strand_id
1 'polypeptide(L)'
;MASTRELKGRINSVHSSQKITGAMKMISSARLRKSENALNHARPYMEQLQNILDHIASEINDYQSPLSQDRQVQRVAIVIFAANEGLCGAFNLLLYKKLLETLQEYDGKVKSPVFVYPVGRKLVNDIKRTRGVEVMPIPDLFEKKQYAEGATALADELLRRFLEKDVDRVEVIYAHYKSMGTQIISREQLLPWVPQETKALSDKERNKVYIYEPDCEEILETIYPLVIHSTMYRYLLENQTSEQASRILSMQMANDNAIKLLKNLQLEYNKLRQQNITAELMDIVGGSIE
;
A
#
# COMPACT_ATOMS: atom_id res chain seq x y z
N MET A 1 -7.87 -2.36 45.32
CA MET A 1 -7.33 -3.57 44.63
C MET A 1 -8.39 -4.12 43.66
N ALA A 2 -7.98 -4.62 42.50
CA ALA A 2 -8.92 -5.23 41.54
C ALA A 2 -9.57 -6.48 42.18
N SER A 3 -10.87 -6.69 41.99
CA SER A 3 -11.54 -7.88 42.47
C SER A 3 -11.21 -9.11 41.62
N THR A 4 -11.31 -10.32 42.18
CA THR A 4 -11.15 -11.59 41.43
C THR A 4 -12.09 -11.66 40.24
N ARG A 5 -13.30 -11.10 40.34
CA ARG A 5 -14.29 -11.01 39.25
C ARG A 5 -13.81 -10.09 38.13
N GLU A 6 -13.21 -8.95 38.46
CA GLU A 6 -12.66 -8.00 37.49
C GLU A 6 -11.49 -8.60 36.74
N LEU A 7 -10.52 -9.23 37.44
CA LEU A 7 -9.38 -9.91 36.82
C LEU A 7 -9.84 -11.02 35.88
N LYS A 8 -10.82 -11.82 36.24
CA LYS A 8 -11.41 -12.84 35.39
C LYS A 8 -12.02 -12.25 34.10
N GLY A 9 -12.72 -11.09 34.23
CA GLY A 9 -13.26 -10.35 33.11
C GLY A 9 -12.16 -9.87 32.14
N ARG A 10 -11.07 -9.31 32.68
CA ARG A 10 -9.89 -8.89 31.88
C ARG A 10 -9.22 -10.07 31.16
N ILE A 11 -9.03 -11.20 31.84
CA ILE A 11 -8.49 -12.43 31.24
C ILE A 11 -9.33 -12.86 30.05
N ASN A 12 -10.64 -12.90 30.18
CA ASN A 12 -11.55 -13.29 29.09
C ASN A 12 -11.48 -12.32 27.92
N SER A 13 -11.42 -11.00 28.17
CA SER A 13 -11.30 -9.98 27.13
C SER A 13 -10.00 -10.09 26.35
N VAL A 14 -8.87 -10.26 27.05
CA VAL A 14 -7.55 -10.41 26.40
C VAL A 14 -7.46 -11.72 25.63
N HIS A 15 -8.03 -12.80 26.16
CA HIS A 15 -8.10 -14.09 25.47
C HIS A 15 -8.93 -14.01 24.17
N SER A 16 -10.06 -13.28 24.20
CA SER A 16 -10.84 -13.01 22.98
C SER A 16 -10.05 -12.18 21.96
N SER A 17 -9.36 -11.12 22.42
CA SER A 17 -8.49 -10.31 21.57
C SER A 17 -7.36 -11.14 20.93
N GLN A 18 -6.75 -12.04 21.68
CA GLN A 18 -5.72 -12.96 21.19
C GLN A 18 -6.26 -13.86 20.07
N LYS A 19 -7.45 -14.43 20.23
CA LYS A 19 -8.09 -15.24 19.19
C LYS A 19 -8.37 -14.44 17.93
N ILE A 20 -8.86 -13.21 18.08
CA ILE A 20 -9.17 -12.32 16.95
C ILE A 20 -7.88 -11.97 16.19
N THR A 21 -6.81 -11.56 16.88
CA THR A 21 -5.55 -11.21 16.23
C THR A 21 -4.90 -12.40 15.53
N GLY A 22 -5.00 -13.60 16.14
CA GLY A 22 -4.56 -14.85 15.51
C GLY A 22 -5.31 -15.16 14.21
N ALA A 23 -6.65 -15.03 14.23
CA ALA A 23 -7.48 -15.24 13.05
C ALA A 23 -7.18 -14.20 11.95
N MET A 24 -7.04 -12.91 12.32
CA MET A 24 -6.70 -11.85 11.36
C MET A 24 -5.32 -12.06 10.72
N LYS A 25 -4.33 -12.54 11.48
CA LYS A 25 -3.03 -12.94 10.93
C LYS A 25 -3.18 -14.01 9.85
N MET A 26 -3.99 -15.05 10.10
CA MET A 26 -4.21 -16.13 9.12
C MET A 26 -4.90 -15.64 7.85
N ILE A 27 -5.94 -14.81 7.99
CA ILE A 27 -6.65 -14.21 6.84
C ILE A 27 -5.69 -13.34 6.01
N SER A 28 -4.89 -12.50 6.68
CA SER A 28 -3.92 -11.63 6.00
C SER A 28 -2.81 -12.44 5.31
N SER A 29 -2.39 -13.58 5.88
CA SER A 29 -1.43 -14.49 5.24
C SER A 29 -1.99 -15.13 3.96
N ALA A 30 -3.27 -15.49 3.95
CA ALA A 30 -3.92 -15.99 2.74
C ALA A 30 -4.06 -14.90 1.66
N ARG A 31 -4.41 -13.67 2.05
CA ARG A 31 -4.47 -12.51 1.14
C ARG A 31 -3.08 -12.14 0.61
N LEU A 32 -2.03 -12.20 1.45
CA LEU A 32 -0.65 -11.96 1.03
C LEU A 32 -0.24 -12.91 -0.09
N ARG A 33 -0.43 -14.21 0.11
CA ARG A 33 -0.11 -15.22 -0.93
C ARG A 33 -0.84 -14.96 -2.24
N LYS A 34 -2.11 -14.56 -2.15
CA LYS A 34 -2.91 -14.24 -3.35
C LYS A 34 -2.32 -13.04 -4.10
N SER A 35 -1.95 -11.96 -3.40
CA SER A 35 -1.36 -10.77 -4.05
C SER A 35 0.08 -11.00 -4.53
N GLU A 36 0.91 -11.77 -3.80
CA GLU A 36 2.23 -12.20 -4.27
C GLU A 36 2.14 -13.02 -5.57
N ASN A 37 1.20 -13.98 -5.63
CA ASN A 37 0.97 -14.75 -6.84
C ASN A 37 0.54 -13.86 -8.02
N ALA A 38 -0.40 -12.93 -7.78
CA ALA A 38 -0.82 -11.99 -8.81
C ALA A 38 0.35 -11.13 -9.32
N LEU A 39 1.20 -10.63 -8.41
CA LEU A 39 2.39 -9.86 -8.75
C LEU A 39 3.39 -10.68 -9.57
N ASN A 40 3.64 -11.93 -9.17
CA ASN A 40 4.55 -12.84 -9.89
C ASN A 40 4.03 -13.21 -11.27
N HIS A 41 2.72 -13.36 -11.45
CA HIS A 41 2.12 -13.61 -12.76
C HIS A 41 2.12 -12.38 -13.68
N ALA A 42 1.99 -11.17 -13.11
CA ALA A 42 2.02 -9.94 -13.88
C ALA A 42 3.44 -9.54 -14.33
N ARG A 43 4.47 -9.89 -13.53
CA ARG A 43 5.86 -9.49 -13.77
C ARG A 43 6.40 -9.84 -15.16
N PRO A 44 6.28 -11.08 -15.68
CA PRO A 44 6.82 -11.42 -17.01
C PRO A 44 6.21 -10.57 -18.14
N TYR A 45 4.90 -10.28 -18.04
CA TYR A 45 4.22 -9.41 -19.01
C TYR A 45 4.80 -7.99 -18.99
N MET A 46 4.99 -7.42 -17.79
CA MET A 46 5.55 -6.07 -17.62
C MET A 46 7.00 -5.99 -18.13
N GLU A 47 7.81 -7.01 -17.83
CA GLU A 47 9.20 -7.10 -18.29
C GLU A 47 9.27 -7.19 -19.81
N GLN A 48 8.38 -7.96 -20.45
CA GLN A 48 8.34 -8.04 -21.90
C GLN A 48 7.88 -6.73 -22.56
N LEU A 49 6.87 -6.07 -22.03
CA LEU A 49 6.45 -4.75 -22.52
C LEU A 49 7.59 -3.73 -22.43
N GLN A 50 8.32 -3.71 -21.29
CA GLN A 50 9.46 -2.82 -21.13
C GLN A 50 10.59 -3.15 -22.13
N ASN A 51 10.91 -4.43 -22.31
CA ASN A 51 11.91 -4.86 -23.29
C ASN A 51 11.56 -4.44 -24.72
N ILE A 52 10.28 -4.56 -25.11
CA ILE A 52 9.82 -4.11 -26.43
C ILE A 52 9.97 -2.59 -26.55
N LEU A 53 9.55 -1.85 -25.53
CA LEU A 53 9.67 -0.39 -25.52
C LEU A 53 11.14 0.05 -25.63
N ASP A 54 12.04 -0.59 -24.89
CA ASP A 54 13.47 -0.26 -24.89
C ASP A 54 14.12 -0.59 -26.26
N HIS A 55 13.71 -1.69 -26.91
CA HIS A 55 14.16 -2.02 -28.26
C HIS A 55 13.73 -0.96 -29.27
N ILE A 56 12.43 -0.64 -29.32
CA ILE A 56 11.92 0.33 -30.29
C ILE A 56 12.51 1.71 -30.03
N ALA A 57 12.61 2.13 -28.76
CA ALA A 57 13.21 3.41 -28.39
C ALA A 57 14.70 3.52 -28.78
N SER A 58 15.43 2.39 -28.84
CA SER A 58 16.82 2.37 -29.30
C SER A 58 17.00 2.52 -30.83
N GLU A 59 15.97 2.19 -31.58
CA GLU A 59 15.96 2.28 -33.06
C GLU A 59 15.60 3.69 -33.54
N ILE A 60 14.81 4.42 -32.78
CA ILE A 60 14.31 5.75 -33.16
C ILE A 60 14.97 6.82 -32.28
N ASN A 61 15.98 7.49 -32.77
CA ASN A 61 16.71 8.51 -32.04
C ASN A 61 15.92 9.82 -31.80
N ASP A 62 14.89 10.13 -32.60
CA ASP A 62 14.20 11.43 -32.62
C ASP A 62 12.69 11.36 -32.23
N TYR A 63 12.13 10.20 -31.88
CA TYR A 63 10.72 10.12 -31.53
C TYR A 63 10.45 10.66 -30.13
N GLN A 64 9.67 11.72 -30.07
CA GLN A 64 9.17 12.29 -28.82
C GLN A 64 7.68 11.98 -28.65
N SER A 65 7.36 10.96 -27.88
CA SER A 65 5.97 10.70 -27.50
C SER A 65 5.38 11.91 -26.77
N PRO A 66 4.13 12.29 -27.06
CA PRO A 66 3.41 13.29 -26.25
C PRO A 66 3.40 12.95 -24.75
N LEU A 67 3.55 11.67 -24.39
CA LEU A 67 3.57 11.16 -23.01
C LEU A 67 4.94 11.25 -22.33
N SER A 68 6.03 11.47 -23.09
CA SER A 68 7.40 11.62 -22.58
C SER A 68 7.89 13.07 -22.57
N GLN A 69 7.11 14.02 -23.09
CA GLN A 69 7.50 15.42 -23.13
C GLN A 69 7.61 16.02 -21.72
N ASP A 70 8.81 16.46 -21.35
CA ASP A 70 9.00 17.26 -20.14
C ASP A 70 8.43 18.67 -20.35
N ARG A 71 7.63 19.12 -19.39
CA ARG A 71 6.95 20.43 -19.42
C ARG A 71 7.24 21.19 -18.15
N GLN A 72 7.11 22.50 -18.21
CA GLN A 72 7.13 23.30 -16.98
C GLN A 72 5.97 22.87 -16.09
N VAL A 73 6.31 22.27 -14.95
CA VAL A 73 5.33 21.70 -14.02
C VAL A 73 4.56 22.83 -13.34
N GLN A 74 3.29 22.98 -13.67
CA GLN A 74 2.38 23.94 -13.06
C GLN A 74 1.24 23.25 -12.30
N ARG A 75 0.77 22.09 -12.77
CA ARG A 75 -0.32 21.32 -12.17
C ARG A 75 0.12 19.87 -11.98
N VAL A 76 -0.06 19.37 -10.76
CA VAL A 76 0.40 18.05 -10.36
C VAL A 76 -0.79 17.20 -9.89
N ALA A 77 -0.82 15.96 -10.34
CA ALA A 77 -1.70 14.93 -9.81
C ALA A 77 -0.88 13.88 -9.04
N ILE A 78 -1.36 13.49 -7.88
CA ILE A 78 -0.73 12.48 -7.03
C ILE A 78 -1.73 11.36 -6.79
N VAL A 79 -1.39 10.15 -7.21
CA VAL A 79 -2.12 8.95 -6.82
C VAL A 79 -1.49 8.42 -5.54
N ILE A 80 -2.30 8.17 -4.52
CA ILE A 80 -1.84 7.54 -3.29
C ILE A 80 -2.61 6.25 -3.04
N PHE A 81 -1.88 5.14 -2.99
CA PHE A 81 -2.46 3.85 -2.63
C PHE A 81 -2.43 3.68 -1.11
N ALA A 82 -3.60 3.49 -0.51
CA ALA A 82 -3.77 3.32 0.93
C ALA A 82 -4.56 2.05 1.24
N ALA A 83 -4.60 1.67 2.52
CA ALA A 83 -5.39 0.53 2.95
C ALA A 83 -6.89 0.89 3.04
N ASN A 84 -7.75 -0.09 2.73
CA ASN A 84 -9.18 0.01 2.99
C ASN A 84 -9.53 -0.25 4.46
N GLU A 85 -8.77 -1.12 5.12
CA GLU A 85 -8.98 -1.58 6.50
C GLU A 85 -7.79 -1.17 7.39
N GLY A 86 -8.02 -0.98 8.67
CA GLY A 86 -6.97 -0.69 9.65
C GLY A 86 -6.17 -1.92 10.08
N LEU A 87 -5.54 -1.80 11.25
CA LEU A 87 -4.75 -2.86 11.90
C LEU A 87 -3.50 -3.30 11.12
N CYS A 88 -2.99 -2.44 10.27
CA CYS A 88 -1.76 -2.61 9.51
C CYS A 88 -0.58 -1.80 10.07
N GLY A 89 -0.57 -1.57 11.39
CA GLY A 89 0.50 -0.79 12.05
C GLY A 89 0.61 0.64 11.55
N ALA A 90 1.82 1.09 11.27
CA ALA A 90 2.11 2.45 10.80
C ALA A 90 1.94 2.63 9.28
N PHE A 91 1.47 1.62 8.55
CA PHE A 91 1.41 1.61 7.08
C PHE A 91 0.77 2.87 6.48
N ASN A 92 -0.48 3.18 6.87
CA ASN A 92 -1.17 4.36 6.35
C ASN A 92 -0.53 5.68 6.82
N LEU A 93 0.01 5.71 8.04
CA LEU A 93 0.68 6.89 8.59
C LEU A 93 1.94 7.23 7.77
N LEU A 94 2.73 6.24 7.39
CA LEU A 94 3.94 6.42 6.59
C LEU A 94 3.61 6.90 5.17
N LEU A 95 2.55 6.36 4.54
CA LEU A 95 2.06 6.82 3.25
C LEU A 95 1.59 8.29 3.32
N TYR A 96 0.81 8.63 4.33
CA TYR A 96 0.35 10.00 4.53
C TYR A 96 1.51 10.97 4.81
N LYS A 97 2.49 10.56 5.61
CA LYS A 97 3.70 11.36 5.84
C LYS A 97 4.44 11.62 4.53
N LYS A 98 4.58 10.61 3.67
CA LYS A 98 5.20 10.76 2.34
C LYS A 98 4.42 11.73 1.45
N LEU A 99 3.09 11.68 1.49
CA LEU A 99 2.25 12.65 0.78
C LEU A 99 2.52 14.09 1.28
N LEU A 100 2.56 14.31 2.60
CA LEU A 100 2.83 15.63 3.16
C LEU A 100 4.22 16.16 2.76
N GLU A 101 5.25 15.31 2.80
CA GLU A 101 6.60 15.64 2.32
C GLU A 101 6.56 16.07 0.84
N THR A 102 5.85 15.32 0.01
CA THR A 102 5.69 15.62 -1.41
C THR A 102 4.96 16.95 -1.64
N LEU A 103 3.90 17.22 -0.89
CA LEU A 103 3.18 18.49 -0.98
C LEU A 103 4.03 19.69 -0.55
N GLN A 104 4.86 19.54 0.46
CA GLN A 104 5.81 20.58 0.88
C GLN A 104 6.86 20.89 -0.20
N GLU A 105 7.32 19.91 -0.95
CA GLU A 105 8.24 20.11 -2.07
C GLU A 105 7.61 20.93 -3.22
N TYR A 106 6.30 20.82 -3.40
CA TYR A 106 5.53 21.54 -4.41
C TYR A 106 5.00 22.91 -3.94
N ASP A 107 5.06 23.19 -2.65
CA ASP A 107 4.56 24.44 -2.10
C ASP A 107 5.27 25.65 -2.72
N GLY A 108 4.50 26.60 -3.23
CA GLY A 108 5.00 27.78 -3.95
C GLY A 108 5.62 27.52 -5.34
N LYS A 109 5.73 26.26 -5.78
CA LYS A 109 6.31 25.90 -7.10
C LYS A 109 5.25 25.58 -8.15
N VAL A 110 4.09 25.12 -7.74
CA VAL A 110 2.99 24.70 -8.63
C VAL A 110 1.71 25.48 -8.32
N LYS A 111 0.79 25.50 -9.25
CA LYS A 111 -0.54 26.07 -9.01
C LYS A 111 -1.31 25.20 -8.02
N SER A 112 -1.82 25.81 -6.98
CA SER A 112 -2.73 25.17 -6.04
C SER A 112 -4.17 25.16 -6.61
N PRO A 113 -4.96 24.10 -6.35
CA PRO A 113 -4.66 22.92 -5.53
C PRO A 113 -3.89 21.83 -6.29
N VAL A 114 -3.19 20.96 -5.54
CA VAL A 114 -2.64 19.71 -6.05
C VAL A 114 -3.77 18.68 -6.08
N PHE A 115 -3.94 17.99 -7.22
CA PHE A 115 -4.97 16.96 -7.37
C PHE A 115 -4.49 15.66 -6.73
N VAL A 116 -5.27 15.10 -5.79
CA VAL A 116 -4.92 13.84 -5.13
C VAL A 116 -6.00 12.80 -5.34
N TYR A 117 -5.60 11.63 -5.83
CA TYR A 117 -6.44 10.45 -6.06
C TYR A 117 -6.18 9.40 -4.96
N PRO A 118 -6.98 9.39 -3.88
CA PRO A 118 -6.77 8.45 -2.78
C PRO A 118 -7.42 7.10 -3.07
N VAL A 119 -6.64 6.12 -3.47
CA VAL A 119 -7.09 4.74 -3.64
C VAL A 119 -6.98 4.02 -2.30
N GLY A 120 -8.12 3.87 -1.61
CA GLY A 120 -8.21 3.30 -0.26
C GLY A 120 -8.87 4.25 0.73
N ARG A 121 -9.78 3.71 1.54
CA ARG A 121 -10.70 4.49 2.37
C ARG A 121 -10.04 5.17 3.57
N LYS A 122 -8.93 4.61 4.08
CA LYS A 122 -8.36 5.03 5.38
C LYS A 122 -7.77 6.42 5.36
N LEU A 123 -7.25 6.89 4.24
CA LEU A 123 -6.63 8.22 4.16
C LEU A 123 -7.53 9.31 3.58
N VAL A 124 -8.69 8.98 3.02
CA VAL A 124 -9.58 9.94 2.33
C VAL A 124 -9.93 11.15 3.22
N ASN A 125 -10.30 10.91 4.48
CA ASN A 125 -10.69 11.98 5.39
C ASN A 125 -9.50 12.85 5.82
N ASP A 126 -8.33 12.28 5.99
CA ASP A 126 -7.11 13.01 6.38
C ASP A 126 -6.65 13.88 5.21
N ILE A 127 -6.67 13.34 4.00
CA ILE A 127 -6.33 14.06 2.77
C ILE A 127 -7.30 15.22 2.51
N LYS A 128 -8.62 15.01 2.69
CA LYS A 128 -9.64 16.08 2.56
C LYS A 128 -9.41 17.26 3.52
N ARG A 129 -8.76 17.05 4.65
CA ARG A 129 -8.44 18.09 5.63
C ARG A 129 -7.10 18.79 5.36
N THR A 130 -6.32 18.26 4.42
CA THR A 130 -5.01 18.81 4.07
C THR A 130 -5.18 20.07 3.20
N ARG A 131 -4.49 21.15 3.56
CA ARG A 131 -4.56 22.42 2.81
C ARG A 131 -3.85 22.28 1.46
N GLY A 132 -4.36 22.99 0.45
CA GLY A 132 -3.76 23.01 -0.88
C GLY A 132 -3.98 21.74 -1.70
N VAL A 133 -4.88 20.86 -1.27
CA VAL A 133 -5.20 19.60 -1.93
C VAL A 133 -6.65 19.59 -2.39
N GLU A 134 -6.88 19.13 -3.60
CA GLU A 134 -8.20 18.78 -4.12
C GLU A 134 -8.28 17.26 -4.27
N VAL A 135 -9.26 16.66 -3.58
CA VAL A 135 -9.46 15.20 -3.63
C VAL A 135 -10.30 14.86 -4.85
N MET A 136 -9.70 14.12 -5.75
CA MET A 136 -10.32 13.67 -6.98
C MET A 136 -11.09 12.37 -6.79
N PRO A 137 -12.18 12.15 -7.53
CA PRO A 137 -12.89 10.88 -7.51
C PRO A 137 -12.01 9.77 -8.10
N ILE A 138 -12.19 8.56 -7.59
CA ILE A 138 -11.56 7.35 -8.11
C ILE A 138 -12.63 6.46 -8.76
N PRO A 139 -12.28 5.62 -9.74
CA PRO A 139 -13.22 4.68 -10.34
C PRO A 139 -13.91 3.78 -9.32
N ASP A 140 -15.24 3.61 -9.44
CA ASP A 140 -16.05 2.74 -8.57
C ASP A 140 -15.60 1.26 -8.61
N LEU A 141 -14.83 0.89 -9.63
CA LEU A 141 -14.26 -0.44 -9.81
C LEU A 141 -13.40 -0.89 -8.63
N PHE A 142 -12.72 0.06 -7.95
CA PHE A 142 -11.97 -0.23 -6.73
C PHE A 142 -12.87 -0.67 -5.56
N GLU A 143 -14.07 -0.11 -5.45
CA GLU A 143 -15.05 -0.53 -4.45
C GLU A 143 -15.61 -1.93 -4.74
N LYS A 144 -15.80 -2.25 -6.02
CA LYS A 144 -16.24 -3.56 -6.50
C LYS A 144 -15.12 -4.61 -6.48
N LYS A 145 -13.90 -4.24 -6.05
CA LYS A 145 -12.70 -5.10 -6.02
C LYS A 145 -12.24 -5.58 -7.40
N GLN A 146 -12.62 -4.88 -8.45
CA GLN A 146 -12.13 -5.07 -9.81
C GLN A 146 -10.85 -4.24 -9.97
N TYR A 147 -9.76 -4.74 -9.38
CA TYR A 147 -8.54 -3.96 -9.20
C TYR A 147 -7.76 -3.69 -10.49
N ALA A 148 -7.74 -4.66 -11.41
CA ALA A 148 -7.06 -4.50 -12.69
C ALA A 148 -7.78 -3.44 -13.54
N GLU A 149 -9.08 -3.60 -13.72
CA GLU A 149 -9.92 -2.68 -14.47
C GLU A 149 -9.95 -1.29 -13.82
N GLY A 150 -9.95 -1.23 -12.47
CA GLY A 150 -9.87 0.02 -11.74
C GLY A 150 -8.54 0.76 -11.93
N ALA A 151 -7.42 0.03 -11.95
CA ALA A 151 -6.11 0.61 -12.23
C ALA A 151 -6.01 1.14 -13.66
N THR A 152 -6.53 0.38 -14.65
CA THR A 152 -6.60 0.80 -16.05
C THR A 152 -7.45 2.07 -16.21
N ALA A 153 -8.68 2.08 -15.67
CA ALA A 153 -9.57 3.24 -15.76
C ALA A 153 -8.98 4.49 -15.09
N LEU A 154 -8.27 4.33 -13.97
CA LEU A 154 -7.56 5.45 -13.33
C LEU A 154 -6.40 5.95 -14.19
N ALA A 155 -5.64 5.04 -14.79
CA ALA A 155 -4.55 5.39 -15.68
C ALA A 155 -5.05 6.11 -16.95
N ASP A 156 -6.16 5.66 -17.54
CA ASP A 156 -6.81 6.32 -18.69
C ASP A 156 -7.23 7.76 -18.36
N GLU A 157 -7.85 7.97 -17.19
CA GLU A 157 -8.23 9.31 -16.75
C GLU A 157 -7.01 10.23 -16.59
N LEU A 158 -5.92 9.72 -16.00
CA LEU A 158 -4.69 10.48 -15.84
C LEU A 158 -3.99 10.76 -17.18
N LEU A 159 -3.97 9.78 -18.10
CA LEU A 159 -3.48 9.95 -19.47
C LEU A 159 -4.25 11.02 -20.20
N ARG A 160 -5.58 10.98 -20.17
CA ARG A 160 -6.45 11.97 -20.80
C ARG A 160 -6.14 13.37 -20.27
N ARG A 161 -6.11 13.58 -18.95
CA ARG A 161 -5.82 14.88 -18.34
C ARG A 161 -4.40 15.36 -18.65
N PHE A 162 -3.44 14.48 -18.77
CA PHE A 162 -2.07 14.82 -19.15
C PHE A 162 -2.00 15.27 -20.62
N LEU A 163 -2.66 14.57 -21.55
CA LEU A 163 -2.72 14.94 -22.97
C LEU A 163 -3.49 16.25 -23.20
N GLU A 164 -4.57 16.48 -22.45
CA GLU A 164 -5.35 17.74 -22.47
C GLU A 164 -4.60 18.91 -21.80
N LYS A 165 -3.40 18.67 -21.27
CA LYS A 165 -2.58 19.67 -20.54
C LYS A 165 -3.27 20.20 -19.27
N ASP A 166 -4.21 19.46 -18.70
CA ASP A 166 -4.85 19.77 -17.43
C ASP A 166 -3.94 19.41 -16.24
N VAL A 167 -3.02 18.45 -16.44
CA VAL A 167 -1.99 18.02 -15.51
C VAL A 167 -0.65 17.92 -16.24
N ASP A 168 0.43 18.44 -15.64
CA ASP A 168 1.76 18.44 -16.24
C ASP A 168 2.64 17.31 -15.68
N ARG A 169 2.31 16.81 -14.48
CA ARG A 169 3.02 15.71 -13.83
C ARG A 169 2.08 14.83 -13.04
N VAL A 170 2.27 13.53 -13.16
CA VAL A 170 1.55 12.52 -12.39
C VAL A 170 2.56 11.72 -11.57
N GLU A 171 2.36 11.66 -10.28
CA GLU A 171 3.18 10.89 -9.36
C GLU A 171 2.34 9.87 -8.61
N VAL A 172 2.97 8.76 -8.23
CA VAL A 172 2.34 7.68 -7.49
C VAL A 172 3.08 7.44 -6.20
N ILE A 173 2.35 7.47 -5.09
CA ILE A 173 2.85 7.12 -3.76
C ILE A 173 2.27 5.78 -3.37
N TYR A 174 3.16 4.82 -3.12
CA TYR A 174 2.78 3.45 -2.79
C TYR A 174 3.83 2.79 -1.89
N ALA A 175 3.52 1.62 -1.36
CA ALA A 175 4.45 0.81 -0.58
C ALA A 175 5.04 -0.29 -1.47
N HIS A 176 6.30 -0.13 -1.86
CA HIS A 176 7.05 -1.14 -2.58
C HIS A 176 7.31 -2.37 -1.69
N TYR A 177 6.95 -3.56 -2.18
CA TYR A 177 7.12 -4.82 -1.48
C TYR A 177 8.50 -5.41 -1.73
N LYS A 178 9.39 -5.35 -0.73
CA LYS A 178 10.70 -5.98 -0.77
C LYS A 178 10.69 -7.37 -0.12
N SER A 179 10.05 -7.48 1.03
CA SER A 179 9.89 -8.74 1.77
C SER A 179 8.78 -8.60 2.82
N MET A 180 8.38 -9.70 3.46
CA MET A 180 7.40 -9.67 4.55
C MET A 180 7.83 -8.71 5.69
N GLY A 181 9.12 -8.61 5.99
CA GLY A 181 9.65 -7.74 7.06
C GLY A 181 9.97 -6.31 6.63
N THR A 182 10.01 -6.02 5.32
CA THR A 182 10.49 -4.73 4.81
C THR A 182 9.59 -4.24 3.69
N GLN A 183 8.89 -3.12 3.93
CA GLN A 183 8.14 -2.38 2.95
C GLN A 183 8.74 -0.97 2.86
N ILE A 184 8.94 -0.48 1.64
CA ILE A 184 9.54 0.82 1.38
C ILE A 184 8.47 1.73 0.80
N ILE A 185 8.19 2.85 1.46
CA ILE A 185 7.28 3.86 0.88
C ILE A 185 8.02 4.59 -0.22
N SER A 186 7.54 4.41 -1.44
CA SER A 186 8.13 4.98 -2.65
C SER A 186 7.22 6.06 -3.23
N ARG A 187 7.84 7.01 -3.89
CA ARG A 187 7.21 8.00 -4.74
C ARG A 187 7.86 7.86 -6.11
N GLU A 188 7.08 7.58 -7.11
CA GLU A 188 7.56 7.42 -8.48
C GLU A 188 6.75 8.30 -9.43
N GLN A 189 7.42 8.84 -10.44
CA GLN A 189 6.78 9.60 -11.50
C GLN A 189 6.18 8.63 -12.50
N LEU A 190 4.88 8.80 -12.80
CA LEU A 190 4.18 8.03 -13.83
C LEU A 190 4.16 8.79 -15.16
N LEU A 191 3.91 10.09 -15.12
CA LEU A 191 3.90 10.99 -16.27
C LEU A 191 4.61 12.31 -15.94
N PRO A 192 5.33 12.93 -16.89
CA PRO A 192 5.73 12.35 -18.18
C PRO A 192 6.48 11.03 -17.99
N TRP A 193 6.29 10.10 -18.93
CA TRP A 193 7.00 8.83 -18.88
C TRP A 193 8.48 9.05 -19.14
N VAL A 194 9.30 8.66 -18.20
CA VAL A 194 10.76 8.62 -18.37
C VAL A 194 11.15 7.16 -18.52
N PRO A 195 11.84 6.79 -19.62
CA PRO A 195 12.39 5.45 -19.75
C PRO A 195 13.19 5.13 -18.48
N GLN A 196 12.81 4.08 -17.76
CA GLN A 196 13.65 3.64 -16.64
C GLN A 196 14.95 3.13 -17.26
N GLU A 197 16.09 3.49 -16.65
CA GLU A 197 17.38 2.89 -17.01
C GLU A 197 17.29 1.38 -16.74
N THR A 198 16.72 0.66 -17.68
CA THR A 198 16.67 -0.78 -17.64
C THR A 198 18.09 -1.31 -17.69
N LYS A 199 18.32 -2.40 -16.99
CA LYS A 199 19.54 -3.20 -17.10
C LYS A 199 19.87 -3.28 -18.58
N ALA A 200 21.02 -2.72 -18.94
CA ALA A 200 21.45 -2.71 -20.33
C ALA A 200 21.10 -4.06 -20.98
N LEU A 201 20.26 -3.98 -22.03
CA LEU A 201 19.86 -5.16 -22.79
C LEU A 201 21.10 -6.01 -23.01
N SER A 202 21.05 -7.29 -22.72
CA SER A 202 22.19 -8.17 -22.94
C SER A 202 22.64 -8.04 -24.41
N ASP A 203 23.92 -8.15 -24.69
CA ASP A 203 24.44 -8.04 -26.06
C ASP A 203 23.72 -8.98 -27.05
N LYS A 204 23.18 -10.09 -26.53
CA LYS A 204 22.34 -11.03 -27.30
C LYS A 204 20.94 -10.47 -27.63
N GLU A 205 20.41 -9.62 -26.82
CA GLU A 205 19.09 -8.98 -27.04
C GLU A 205 19.21 -7.75 -27.92
N ARG A 206 20.29 -6.99 -27.82
CA ARG A 206 20.59 -5.84 -28.70
C ARG A 206 20.81 -6.25 -30.17
N ASN A 207 21.30 -7.46 -30.41
CA ASN A 207 21.61 -7.95 -31.78
C ASN A 207 20.42 -8.66 -32.46
N LYS A 208 19.21 -8.65 -31.86
CA LYS A 208 18.03 -9.18 -32.53
C LYS A 208 17.50 -8.12 -33.50
N VAL A 209 17.45 -8.47 -34.77
CA VAL A 209 16.80 -7.65 -35.81
C VAL A 209 15.30 -7.97 -35.79
N TYR A 210 14.48 -6.96 -35.54
CA TYR A 210 13.02 -7.07 -35.58
C TYR A 210 12.50 -6.43 -36.88
N ILE A 211 11.41 -6.98 -37.40
CA ILE A 211 10.62 -6.35 -38.45
C ILE A 211 9.41 -5.73 -37.79
N TYR A 212 9.23 -4.43 -37.93
CA TYR A 212 8.14 -3.68 -37.34
C TYR A 212 7.03 -3.47 -38.36
N GLU A 213 5.80 -3.79 -37.98
CA GLU A 213 4.60 -3.58 -38.79
C GLU A 213 3.51 -2.93 -37.93
N PRO A 214 2.89 -1.80 -38.32
CA PRO A 214 3.15 -1.09 -39.60
C PRO A 214 4.43 -0.24 -39.59
N ASP A 215 4.71 0.50 -38.52
CA ASP A 215 5.94 1.26 -38.29
C ASP A 215 6.20 1.41 -36.79
N CYS A 216 7.41 1.86 -36.43
CA CYS A 216 7.83 1.97 -35.05
C CYS A 216 7.05 3.05 -34.26
N GLU A 217 6.62 4.13 -34.89
CA GLU A 217 5.93 5.24 -34.25
C GLU A 217 4.51 4.82 -33.82
N GLU A 218 3.76 4.17 -34.70
CA GLU A 218 2.41 3.67 -34.42
C GLU A 218 2.43 2.57 -33.35
N ILE A 219 3.46 1.72 -33.36
CA ILE A 219 3.68 0.72 -32.32
C ILE A 219 3.93 1.40 -30.98
N LEU A 220 4.78 2.45 -30.91
CA LEU A 220 5.05 3.19 -29.67
C LEU A 220 3.80 3.87 -29.12
N GLU A 221 2.98 4.49 -29.97
CA GLU A 221 1.72 5.10 -29.57
C GLU A 221 0.77 4.10 -28.89
N THR A 222 0.81 2.84 -29.32
CA THR A 222 0.02 1.76 -28.74
C THR A 222 0.65 1.19 -27.46
N ILE A 223 1.97 1.05 -27.43
CA ILE A 223 2.67 0.43 -26.28
C ILE A 223 2.75 1.36 -25.07
N TYR A 224 2.94 2.67 -25.23
CA TYR A 224 3.05 3.59 -24.10
C TYR A 224 1.84 3.52 -23.14
N PRO A 225 0.59 3.59 -23.60
CA PRO A 225 -0.56 3.42 -22.70
C PRO A 225 -0.56 2.05 -22.00
N LEU A 226 -0.20 0.97 -22.69
CA LEU A 226 -0.13 -0.38 -22.11
C LEU A 226 0.92 -0.48 -20.99
N VAL A 227 2.08 0.14 -21.17
CA VAL A 227 3.13 0.21 -20.15
C VAL A 227 2.65 1.01 -18.94
N ILE A 228 1.96 2.13 -19.15
CA ILE A 228 1.42 2.96 -18.07
C ILE A 228 0.33 2.20 -17.30
N HIS A 229 -0.59 1.51 -17.99
CA HIS A 229 -1.62 0.66 -17.36
C HIS A 229 -0.98 -0.45 -16.51
N SER A 230 -0.01 -1.16 -17.08
CA SER A 230 0.67 -2.25 -16.38
C SER A 230 1.48 -1.74 -15.18
N THR A 231 2.11 -0.58 -15.30
CA THR A 231 2.86 0.06 -14.21
C THR A 231 1.94 0.50 -13.08
N MET A 232 0.79 1.11 -13.39
CA MET A 232 -0.21 1.48 -12.40
C MET A 232 -0.74 0.25 -11.65
N TYR A 233 -1.02 -0.83 -12.39
CA TYR A 233 -1.46 -2.09 -11.79
C TYR A 233 -0.37 -2.72 -10.93
N ARG A 234 0.89 -2.65 -11.31
CA ARG A 234 2.04 -3.08 -10.50
C ARG A 234 2.09 -2.34 -9.17
N TYR A 235 2.02 -1.03 -9.18
CA TYR A 235 2.02 -0.21 -7.96
C TYR A 235 0.90 -0.61 -7.00
N LEU A 236 -0.29 -0.85 -7.54
CA LEU A 236 -1.43 -1.32 -6.76
C LEU A 236 -1.16 -2.69 -6.12
N LEU A 237 -0.67 -3.67 -6.89
CA LEU A 237 -0.36 -5.02 -6.39
C LEU A 237 0.75 -5.01 -5.33
N GLU A 238 1.82 -4.25 -5.56
CA GLU A 238 2.89 -4.08 -4.58
C GLU A 238 2.39 -3.45 -3.29
N ASN A 239 1.56 -2.41 -3.39
CA ASN A 239 0.95 -1.78 -2.23
C ASN A 239 0.02 -2.72 -1.47
N GLN A 240 -0.82 -3.50 -2.16
CA GLN A 240 -1.69 -4.50 -1.52
C GLN A 240 -0.88 -5.60 -0.82
N THR A 241 0.19 -6.06 -1.44
CA THR A 241 1.11 -7.06 -0.87
C THR A 241 1.78 -6.51 0.39
N SER A 242 2.30 -5.28 0.32
CA SER A 242 2.91 -4.57 1.45
C SER A 242 1.93 -4.32 2.60
N GLU A 243 0.67 -3.96 2.29
CA GLU A 243 -0.40 -3.79 3.27
C GLU A 243 -0.66 -5.08 4.05
N GLN A 244 -0.77 -6.23 3.35
CA GLN A 244 -1.01 -7.51 4.02
C GLN A 244 0.20 -7.95 4.85
N ALA A 245 1.42 -7.76 4.37
CA ALA A 245 2.65 -8.03 5.11
C ALA A 245 2.71 -7.21 6.42
N SER A 246 2.47 -5.91 6.33
CA SER A 246 2.43 -5.02 7.50
C SER A 246 1.34 -5.41 8.51
N ARG A 247 0.17 -5.84 8.01
CA ARG A 247 -0.92 -6.35 8.86
C ARG A 247 -0.55 -7.65 9.56
N ILE A 248 0.10 -8.59 8.88
CA ILE A 248 0.58 -9.85 9.48
C ILE A 248 1.52 -9.55 10.65
N LEU A 249 2.52 -8.67 10.44
CA LEU A 249 3.47 -8.31 11.48
C LEU A 249 2.78 -7.64 12.68
N SER A 250 1.86 -6.71 12.42
CA SER A 250 1.11 -6.01 13.46
C SER A 250 0.24 -6.97 14.27
N MET A 251 -0.42 -7.92 13.61
CA MET A 251 -1.24 -8.93 14.28
C MET A 251 -0.38 -9.95 15.03
N GLN A 252 0.80 -10.30 14.55
CA GLN A 252 1.76 -11.13 15.28
C GLN A 252 2.18 -10.45 16.58
N MET A 253 2.63 -9.19 16.50
CA MET A 253 3.02 -8.41 17.69
C MET A 253 1.87 -8.27 18.69
N ALA A 254 0.65 -8.01 18.21
CA ALA A 254 -0.53 -7.91 19.06
C ALA A 254 -0.86 -9.24 19.76
N ASN A 255 -0.77 -10.36 19.03
CA ASN A 255 -0.98 -11.70 19.59
C ASN A 255 0.07 -12.05 20.66
N ASP A 256 1.35 -11.76 20.40
CA ASP A 256 2.45 -12.04 21.33
C ASP A 256 2.31 -11.17 22.61
N ASN A 257 1.91 -9.92 22.47
CA ASN A 257 1.62 -9.05 23.61
C ASN A 257 0.41 -9.55 24.41
N ALA A 258 -0.65 -10.04 23.74
CA ALA A 258 -1.80 -10.63 24.42
C ALA A 258 -1.43 -11.87 25.22
N ILE A 259 -0.56 -12.75 24.69
CA ILE A 259 -0.06 -13.92 25.41
C ILE A 259 0.70 -13.52 26.68
N LYS A 260 1.60 -12.54 26.58
CA LYS A 260 2.35 -12.03 27.73
C LYS A 260 1.43 -11.46 28.80
N LEU A 261 0.44 -10.65 28.38
CA LEU A 261 -0.53 -10.04 29.27
C LEU A 261 -1.42 -11.08 29.95
N LEU A 262 -1.88 -12.11 29.22
CA LEU A 262 -2.64 -13.23 29.80
C LEU A 262 -1.87 -13.92 30.90
N LYS A 263 -0.59 -14.23 30.67
CA LYS A 263 0.28 -14.88 31.67
C LYS A 263 0.37 -14.04 32.96
N ASN A 264 0.57 -12.74 32.82
CA ASN A 264 0.64 -11.83 33.98
C ASN A 264 -0.68 -11.76 34.72
N LEU A 265 -1.80 -11.58 34.01
CA LEU A 265 -3.14 -11.53 34.63
C LEU A 265 -3.50 -12.86 35.34
N GLN A 266 -3.10 -14.00 34.80
CA GLN A 266 -3.30 -15.30 35.43
C GLN A 266 -2.51 -15.44 36.76
N LEU A 267 -1.26 -14.95 36.77
CA LEU A 267 -0.46 -14.92 38.02
C LEU A 267 -1.09 -14.02 39.09
N GLU A 268 -1.51 -12.80 38.70
CA GLU A 268 -2.20 -11.88 39.61
C GLU A 268 -3.51 -12.49 40.13
N TYR A 269 -4.30 -13.10 39.26
CA TYR A 269 -5.54 -13.77 39.65
C TYR A 269 -5.30 -14.90 40.66
N ASN A 270 -4.31 -15.74 40.41
CA ASN A 270 -3.98 -16.85 41.30
C ASN A 270 -3.47 -16.34 42.65
N LYS A 271 -2.64 -15.28 42.68
CA LYS A 271 -2.17 -14.66 43.93
C LYS A 271 -3.31 -14.08 44.72
N LEU A 272 -4.20 -13.32 44.10
CA LEU A 272 -5.37 -12.74 44.75
C LEU A 272 -6.33 -13.81 45.26
N ARG A 273 -6.55 -14.87 44.48
CA ARG A 273 -7.37 -16.01 44.91
C ARG A 273 -6.78 -16.67 46.17
N GLN A 274 -5.46 -16.93 46.21
CA GLN A 274 -4.82 -17.49 47.40
C GLN A 274 -4.95 -16.57 48.60
N GLN A 275 -4.77 -15.26 48.43
CA GLN A 275 -4.96 -14.27 49.51
C GLN A 275 -6.38 -14.29 50.07
N ASN A 276 -7.40 -14.34 49.19
CA ASN A 276 -8.79 -14.41 49.61
C ASN A 276 -9.11 -15.70 50.40
N ILE A 277 -8.64 -16.86 49.89
CA ILE A 277 -8.80 -18.15 50.56
C ILE A 277 -8.14 -18.11 51.92
N THR A 278 -6.94 -17.54 52.04
CA THR A 278 -6.23 -17.44 53.31
C THR A 278 -6.98 -16.52 54.29
N ALA A 279 -7.50 -15.39 53.80
CA ALA A 279 -8.32 -14.49 54.62
C ALA A 279 -9.59 -15.17 55.13
N GLU A 280 -10.35 -15.85 54.26
CA GLU A 280 -11.54 -16.61 54.60
C GLU A 280 -11.23 -17.72 55.65
N LEU A 281 -10.11 -18.42 55.51
CA LEU A 281 -9.67 -19.44 56.49
C LEU A 281 -9.32 -18.81 57.84
N MET A 282 -8.64 -17.64 57.86
CA MET A 282 -8.30 -16.93 59.09
C MET A 282 -9.54 -16.40 59.78
N ASP A 283 -10.53 -15.91 59.04
CA ASP A 283 -11.83 -15.46 59.59
C ASP A 283 -12.61 -16.62 60.24
N ILE A 284 -12.59 -17.81 59.63
CA ILE A 284 -13.23 -19.02 60.16
C ILE A 284 -12.52 -19.47 61.44
N VAL A 285 -11.19 -19.50 61.48
CA VAL A 285 -10.42 -19.88 62.67
C VAL A 285 -10.57 -18.86 63.78
N GLY A 286 -10.54 -17.56 63.46
CA GLY A 286 -10.77 -16.49 64.44
C GLY A 286 -12.17 -16.52 65.05
N GLY A 287 -13.21 -16.81 64.26
CA GLY A 287 -14.59 -16.93 64.72
C GLY A 287 -14.91 -18.23 65.51
N SER A 288 -14.00 -19.21 65.49
CA SER A 288 -14.16 -20.45 66.26
C SER A 288 -13.51 -20.38 67.69
N ILE A 289 -12.87 -19.27 68.03
CA ILE A 289 -12.18 -19.04 69.31
C ILE A 289 -13.01 -18.20 70.25
N GLU A 290 -14.17 -17.65 69.83
CA GLU A 290 -15.26 -17.10 70.71
C GLU A 290 -16.31 -18.18 70.95
#